data_9a41e5e9b8fc46eb2cf2f7d16e507fff
#
_entry.id   9a41e5e9b8fc46eb2cf2f7d16e507fff
#
_cell.length_a   1.000
_cell.length_b   1.000
_cell.length_c   1.000
_cell.angle_alpha   90.00
_cell.angle_beta   90.00
_cell.angle_gamma   90.00
#
_symmetry.space_group_name_H-M   'P 1'
#
loop_
_entity.id
_entity.type
_entity.pdbx_description
1 polymer ?
#
loop_
_entity_poly.entity_id
_entity_poly.type
_entity_poly.pdbx_seq_one_letter_code
_entity_poly.pdbx_strand_id
1 'polypeptide(L)'
;MDIEGYLKEAVRRIVSIGDAEKIILFGSYAYDKPTTDSDIDLMVVMDTDERPHKRSVALRKTLKGLGIPKDIIVKTPEEFKRFKDIVGTIVYTAAHRGRVIYER
;
A
#
# COMPACT_ATOMS: atom_id res chain seq x y z
N MET A 1 8.44 -14.16 -10.77
CA MET A 1 8.27 -12.72 -10.96
C MET A 1 9.11 -12.00 -9.93
N ASP A 2 9.93 -11.05 -10.34
CA ASP A 2 10.72 -10.29 -9.40
C ASP A 2 9.86 -9.25 -8.68
N ILE A 3 10.43 -8.61 -7.67
CA ILE A 3 9.68 -7.64 -6.85
C ILE A 3 9.17 -6.46 -7.69
N GLU A 4 10.00 -5.96 -8.60
CA GLU A 4 9.58 -4.81 -9.42
C GLU A 4 8.44 -5.20 -10.37
N GLY A 5 8.49 -6.38 -10.97
CA GLY A 5 7.39 -6.88 -11.79
C GLY A 5 6.12 -7.09 -10.98
N TYR A 6 6.27 -7.63 -9.76
CA TYR A 6 5.14 -7.78 -8.85
C TYR A 6 4.49 -6.43 -8.55
N LEU A 7 5.30 -5.44 -8.18
CA LEU A 7 4.79 -4.12 -7.81
C LEU A 7 4.08 -3.45 -8.98
N LYS A 8 4.62 -3.55 -10.19
CA LYS A 8 3.97 -2.98 -11.37
C LYS A 8 2.59 -3.60 -11.61
N GLU A 9 2.51 -4.93 -11.50
CA GLU A 9 1.23 -5.61 -11.70
C GLU A 9 0.24 -5.30 -10.59
N ALA A 10 0.72 -5.23 -9.34
CA ALA A 10 -0.13 -4.88 -8.22
C ALA A 10 -0.71 -3.47 -8.40
N VAL A 11 0.12 -2.49 -8.79
CA VAL A 11 -0.34 -1.13 -9.07
C VAL A 11 -1.40 -1.14 -10.15
N ARG A 12 -1.15 -1.85 -11.26
CA ARG A 12 -2.11 -1.91 -12.37
C ARG A 12 -3.47 -2.42 -11.91
N ARG A 13 -3.48 -3.48 -11.12
CA ARG A 13 -4.73 -4.07 -10.63
C ARG A 13 -5.44 -3.17 -9.64
N ILE A 14 -4.71 -2.57 -8.71
CA ILE A 14 -5.30 -1.67 -7.71
C ILE A 14 -5.93 -0.46 -8.41
N VAL A 15 -5.20 0.15 -9.34
CA VAL A 15 -5.68 1.33 -10.04
C VAL A 15 -6.91 1.01 -10.90
N SER A 16 -7.01 -0.24 -11.39
CA SER A 16 -8.13 -0.64 -12.23
C SER A 16 -9.46 -0.74 -11.48
N ILE A 17 -9.42 -0.96 -10.16
CA ILE A 17 -10.65 -1.15 -9.39
C ILE A 17 -10.97 0.01 -8.46
N GLY A 18 -10.06 0.95 -8.29
CA GLY A 18 -10.28 2.08 -7.39
C GLY A 18 -9.57 3.32 -7.87
N ASP A 19 -9.98 4.44 -7.35
CA ASP A 19 -9.40 5.74 -7.70
C ASP A 19 -8.29 6.08 -6.71
N ALA A 20 -7.21 5.30 -6.75
CA ALA A 20 -6.09 5.50 -5.85
C ALA A 20 -5.34 6.78 -6.21
N GLU A 21 -5.03 7.58 -5.21
CA GLU A 21 -4.18 8.76 -5.38
C GLU A 21 -2.72 8.40 -5.24
N LYS A 22 -2.40 7.44 -4.37
CA LYS A 22 -1.03 7.10 -4.04
C LYS A 22 -0.97 5.67 -3.56
N ILE A 23 0.10 4.96 -3.91
CA ILE A 23 0.39 3.64 -3.38
C ILE A 23 1.83 3.67 -2.88
N ILE A 24 2.03 3.30 -1.63
CA ILE A 24 3.33 3.37 -0.97
C ILE A 24 3.73 1.97 -0.51
N LEU A 25 4.92 1.56 -0.92
CA LEU A 25 5.56 0.35 -0.39
C LEU A 25 6.28 0.73 0.90
N PHE A 26 6.00 0.00 1.97
CA PHE A 26 6.70 0.23 3.22
C PHE A 26 7.04 -1.12 3.86
N GLY A 27 7.69 -1.09 5.02
CA GLY A 27 8.17 -2.32 5.63
C GLY A 27 9.51 -2.75 5.07
N SER A 28 9.85 -4.01 5.20
CA SER A 28 11.18 -4.53 4.88
C SER A 28 11.64 -4.27 3.45
N TYR A 29 10.72 -4.31 2.49
CA TYR A 29 11.07 -4.10 1.08
C TYR A 29 11.33 -2.63 0.75
N ALA A 30 10.88 -1.71 1.58
CA ALA A 30 11.15 -0.28 1.38
C ALA A 30 12.51 0.10 1.98
N TYR A 31 13.02 -0.70 2.90
CA TYR A 31 14.33 -0.50 3.51
C TYR A 31 15.33 -1.41 2.78
N ASP A 32 16.57 -1.04 2.72
CA ASP A 32 17.58 -1.65 1.83
C ASP A 32 17.98 -3.10 2.13
N LYS A 33 17.24 -3.82 2.97
CA LYS A 33 17.65 -5.18 3.36
C LYS A 33 16.49 -6.18 3.38
N PRO A 34 15.82 -6.39 2.23
CA PRO A 34 14.82 -7.44 2.18
C PRO A 34 15.48 -8.81 2.26
N THR A 35 14.85 -9.73 2.98
CA THR A 35 15.25 -11.12 3.02
C THR A 35 14.21 -11.94 2.27
N THR A 36 14.47 -13.23 2.06
CA THR A 36 13.49 -14.11 1.41
C THR A 36 12.18 -14.20 2.19
N ASP A 37 12.24 -13.93 3.49
CA ASP A 37 11.05 -13.97 4.36
C ASP A 37 10.44 -12.59 4.59
N SER A 38 10.93 -11.57 3.90
CA SER A 38 10.40 -10.23 4.05
C SER A 38 8.99 -10.12 3.48
N ASP A 39 8.14 -9.42 4.22
CA ASP A 39 6.75 -9.20 3.82
C ASP A 39 6.62 -7.92 3.03
N ILE A 40 5.68 -7.93 2.10
CA ILE A 40 5.34 -6.73 1.34
C ILE A 40 4.18 -6.04 2.04
N ASP A 41 4.38 -4.80 2.40
CA ASP A 41 3.33 -3.97 3.01
C ASP A 41 3.02 -2.81 2.08
N LEU A 42 1.75 -2.63 1.76
CA LEU A 42 1.31 -1.56 0.87
C LEU A 42 0.32 -0.66 1.58
N MET A 43 0.50 0.63 1.43
CA MET A 43 -0.51 1.61 1.84
C MET A 43 -1.11 2.22 0.58
N VAL A 44 -2.43 2.15 0.47
CA VAL A 44 -3.16 2.72 -0.65
C VAL A 44 -3.94 3.92 -0.13
N VAL A 45 -3.66 5.09 -0.68
CA VAL A 45 -4.39 6.31 -0.35
C VAL A 45 -5.47 6.48 -1.40
N MET A 46 -6.72 6.31 -0.98
CA MET A 46 -7.86 6.43 -1.88
C MET A 46 -9.10 6.86 -1.11
N ASP A 47 -9.95 7.60 -1.79
CA ASP A 47 -11.21 8.00 -1.20
C ASP A 47 -12.14 6.79 -1.13
N THR A 48 -12.80 6.60 0.02
CA THR A 48 -13.67 5.47 0.22
C THR A 48 -14.63 5.75 1.37
N ASP A 49 -15.86 5.25 1.24
CA ASP A 49 -16.85 5.30 2.30
C ASP A 49 -16.86 4.04 3.15
N GLU A 50 -16.05 3.05 2.78
CA GLU A 50 -16.00 1.79 3.52
C GLU A 50 -15.40 1.99 4.91
N ARG A 51 -15.85 1.18 5.85
CA ARG A 51 -15.25 1.15 7.19
C ARG A 51 -13.81 0.66 7.09
N PRO A 52 -12.90 1.17 7.93
CA PRO A 52 -11.48 0.85 7.81
C PRO A 52 -11.16 -0.64 7.66
N HIS A 53 -11.80 -1.50 8.44
CA HIS A 53 -11.53 -2.93 8.39
C HIS A 53 -12.03 -3.64 7.13
N LYS A 54 -12.84 -2.97 6.32
CA LYS A 54 -13.36 -3.54 5.07
C LYS A 54 -12.70 -2.97 3.83
N ARG A 55 -11.92 -1.91 3.97
CA ARG A 55 -11.37 -1.19 2.82
C ARG A 55 -10.44 -2.03 1.96
N SER A 56 -9.70 -2.95 2.57
CA SER A 56 -8.72 -3.75 1.82
C SER A 56 -9.30 -5.00 1.15
N VAL A 57 -10.57 -5.33 1.40
CA VAL A 57 -11.15 -6.58 0.93
C VAL A 57 -11.11 -6.70 -0.59
N ALA A 58 -11.59 -5.67 -1.29
CA ALA A 58 -11.62 -5.69 -2.75
C ALA A 58 -10.20 -5.71 -3.33
N LEU A 59 -9.26 -4.99 -2.69
CA LEU A 59 -7.87 -4.96 -3.14
C LEU A 59 -7.23 -6.33 -3.00
N ARG A 60 -7.46 -7.02 -1.88
CA ARG A 60 -6.93 -8.37 -1.69
C ARG A 60 -7.48 -9.33 -2.74
N LYS A 61 -8.75 -9.21 -3.09
CA LYS A 61 -9.36 -10.05 -4.11
C LYS A 61 -8.72 -9.83 -5.48
N THR A 62 -8.49 -8.57 -5.84
CA THR A 62 -7.91 -8.27 -7.16
C THR A 62 -6.45 -8.73 -7.27
N LEU A 63 -5.76 -8.87 -6.15
CA LEU A 63 -4.37 -9.33 -6.14
C LEU A 63 -4.24 -10.85 -6.00
N LYS A 64 -5.34 -11.56 -5.89
CA LYS A 64 -5.34 -13.01 -5.76
C LYS A 64 -4.64 -13.64 -6.97
N GLY A 65 -3.79 -14.63 -6.70
CA GLY A 65 -3.05 -15.32 -7.75
C GLY A 65 -1.71 -14.67 -8.08
N LEU A 66 -1.51 -13.43 -7.68
CA LEU A 66 -0.25 -12.71 -7.90
C LEU A 66 0.74 -12.87 -6.74
N GLY A 67 0.26 -13.32 -5.61
CA GLY A 67 1.00 -13.26 -4.36
C GLY A 67 0.50 -12.06 -3.57
N ILE A 68 -0.22 -12.31 -2.49
CA ILE A 68 -0.86 -11.23 -1.74
C ILE A 68 0.16 -10.60 -0.81
N PRO A 69 0.26 -9.26 -0.76
CA PRO A 69 1.07 -8.61 0.25
C PRO A 69 0.60 -9.02 1.64
N LYS A 70 1.48 -9.03 2.60
CA LYS A 70 1.11 -9.37 3.97
C LYS A 70 0.04 -8.41 4.48
N ASP A 71 0.29 -7.11 4.30
CA ASP A 71 -0.66 -6.10 4.73
C ASP A 71 -0.98 -5.14 3.59
N ILE A 72 -2.28 -4.88 3.45
CA ILE A 72 -2.76 -3.81 2.60
C ILE A 72 -3.55 -2.88 3.50
N ILE A 73 -3.07 -1.66 3.65
CA ILE A 73 -3.70 -0.66 4.50
C ILE A 73 -4.23 0.43 3.62
N VAL A 74 -5.52 0.73 3.75
CA VAL A 74 -6.17 1.78 2.96
C VAL A 74 -6.46 2.96 3.86
N LYS A 75 -6.01 4.13 3.44
CA LYS A 75 -6.28 5.39 4.13
C LYS A 75 -6.91 6.36 3.14
N THR A 76 -7.85 7.17 3.63
CA THR A 76 -8.39 8.24 2.81
C THR A 76 -7.34 9.35 2.68
N PRO A 77 -7.46 10.20 1.65
CA PRO A 77 -6.56 11.35 1.52
C PRO A 77 -6.56 12.24 2.76
N GLU A 78 -7.71 12.40 3.40
CA GLU A 78 -7.82 13.20 4.62
C GLU A 78 -7.05 12.54 5.78
N GLU A 79 -7.21 11.24 5.95
CA GLU A 79 -6.49 10.50 6.99
C GLU A 79 -4.99 10.56 6.74
N PHE A 80 -4.57 10.38 5.50
CA PHE A 80 -3.15 10.43 5.15
C PHE A 80 -2.57 11.80 5.49
N LYS A 81 -3.23 12.87 5.06
CA LYS A 81 -2.79 14.23 5.34
C LYS A 81 -2.72 14.51 6.84
N ARG A 82 -3.71 14.01 7.58
CA ARG A 82 -3.83 14.25 9.02
C ARG A 82 -2.71 13.58 9.81
N PHE A 83 -2.35 12.34 9.45
CA PHE A 83 -1.46 11.53 10.26
C PHE A 83 -0.03 11.41 9.73
N LYS A 84 0.24 11.84 8.51
CA LYS A 84 1.55 11.62 7.87
C LYS A 84 2.73 12.19 8.66
N ASP A 85 2.51 13.22 9.45
CA ASP A 85 3.58 13.85 10.23
C ASP A 85 3.48 13.57 11.72
N ILE A 86 2.57 12.67 12.12
CA ILE A 86 2.42 12.29 13.52
C ILE A 86 3.26 11.06 13.81
N VAL A 87 4.36 11.24 14.51
CA VAL A 87 5.27 10.17 14.90
C VAL A 87 4.50 9.09 15.67
N GLY A 88 4.82 7.83 15.38
CA GLY A 88 4.16 6.70 16.03
C GLY A 88 2.97 6.15 15.26
N THR A 89 2.51 6.83 14.23
CA THR A 89 1.43 6.30 13.39
C THR A 89 2.02 5.51 12.22
N ILE A 90 1.24 4.55 11.70
CA ILE A 90 1.66 3.79 10.53
C ILE A 90 1.72 4.69 9.29
N VAL A 91 0.88 5.72 9.24
CA VAL A 91 0.89 6.69 8.14
C VAL A 91 2.20 7.46 8.12
N TYR A 92 2.69 7.86 9.28
CA TYR A 92 4.00 8.52 9.38
C TYR A 92 5.11 7.61 8.80
N THR A 93 5.12 6.35 9.22
CA THR A 93 6.12 5.39 8.74
C THR A 93 6.07 5.26 7.22
N ALA A 94 4.90 5.09 6.65
CA ALA A 94 4.76 4.98 5.21
C ALA A 94 5.17 6.27 4.50
N ALA A 95 4.76 7.42 5.02
CA ALA A 95 5.03 8.71 4.37
C ALA A 95 6.51 9.07 4.39
N HIS A 96 7.21 8.80 5.50
CA HIS A 96 8.58 9.26 5.69
C HIS A 96 9.63 8.20 5.37
N ARG A 97 9.28 6.92 5.44
CA ARG A 97 10.23 5.83 5.26
C ARG A 97 9.84 4.87 4.16
N GLY A 98 8.66 5.03 3.58
CA GLY A 98 8.20 4.19 2.50
C GLY A 98 8.68 4.70 1.14
N ARG A 99 8.39 3.90 0.11
CA ARG A 99 8.68 4.25 -1.28
C ARG A 99 7.36 4.39 -2.03
N VAL A 100 7.13 5.55 -2.61
CA VAL A 100 5.94 5.79 -3.44
C VAL A 100 6.12 5.03 -4.75
N ILE A 101 5.24 4.06 -5.01
CA ILE A 101 5.31 3.26 -6.24
C ILE A 101 4.26 3.67 -7.26
N TYR A 102 3.30 4.47 -6.85
CA TYR A 102 2.31 5.05 -7.75
C TYR A 102 1.82 6.37 -7.15
N GLU A 103 1.68 7.37 -8.00
CA GLU A 103 1.08 8.64 -7.61
C GLU A 103 0.32 9.18 -8.82
N ARG A 104 -0.97 9.47 -8.59
CA ARG A 104 -1.83 10.02 -9.63
C ARG A 104 -1.44 11.47 -10.01
#